data_a9ed08c13a40dd0075064ee457ad570b
#
_entry.id   a9ed08c13a40dd0075064ee457ad570b
#
_cell.length_a   1.000
_cell.length_b   1.000
_cell.length_c   1.000
_cell.angle_alpha   90.00
_cell.angle_beta   90.00
_cell.angle_gamma   90.00
#
_symmetry.space_group_name_H-M   'P 1'
#
loop_
_entity.id
_entity.type
_entity.pdbx_description
1 polymer ?
#
loop_
_entity_poly.entity_id
_entity_poly.type
_entity_poly.pdbx_seq_one_letter_code
_entity_poly.pdbx_strand_id
1 'polypeptide(L)'
;MRAVDFSWARPGGAAIKAAGFDAVIRYVPYPGDGGKGLTREEIEDYRATDLGIALVFESTAARALDNWLGGIQDAKQCETSVAALGFPDDLPIYFAVDFDAQESDFGAIDMYLLGAAAVLGSGRVGV
;
A
#
# COMPACT_ATOMS: atom_id res chain seq x y z
N MET A 1 -0.28 18.32 7.16
CA MET A 1 -0.99 17.22 6.45
C MET A 1 -1.41 16.18 7.47
N ARG A 2 -2.67 15.75 7.44
CA ARG A 2 -3.20 14.65 8.24
C ARG A 2 -3.73 13.57 7.30
N ALA A 3 -3.32 12.33 7.51
CA ALA A 3 -3.80 11.18 6.75
C ALA A 3 -4.55 10.20 7.67
N VAL A 4 -5.47 9.44 7.09
CA VAL A 4 -6.18 8.37 7.78
C VAL A 4 -5.99 7.06 7.01
N ASP A 5 -5.72 6.00 7.75
CA ASP A 5 -5.64 4.63 7.25
C ASP A 5 -6.89 3.85 7.66
N PHE A 6 -7.41 3.04 6.76
CA PHE A 6 -8.50 2.11 7.03
C PHE A 6 -8.51 0.98 6.00
N SER A 7 -8.89 -0.22 6.44
CA SER A 7 -8.94 -1.41 5.60
C SER A 7 -10.36 -1.70 5.07
N TRP A 8 -11.30 -1.97 5.96
CA TRP A 8 -12.63 -2.49 5.59
C TRP A 8 -13.72 -1.43 5.53
N ALA A 9 -13.58 -0.35 6.31
CA ALA A 9 -14.52 0.76 6.25
C ALA A 9 -14.40 1.49 4.90
N ARG A 10 -15.51 2.05 4.45
CA ARG A 10 -15.59 2.80 3.17
C ARG A 10 -16.18 4.19 3.43
N PRO A 11 -15.53 5.03 4.26
CA PRO A 11 -16.01 6.39 4.45
C PRO A 11 -15.85 7.17 3.15
N GLY A 12 -16.88 7.92 2.77
CA GLY A 12 -16.82 8.80 1.60
C GLY A 12 -15.86 9.95 1.82
N GLY A 13 -15.30 10.49 0.72
CA GLY A 13 -14.32 11.56 0.74
C GLY A 13 -14.80 12.80 1.49
N ALA A 14 -16.07 13.19 1.32
CA ALA A 14 -16.66 14.32 2.03
C ALA A 14 -16.62 14.16 3.56
N ALA A 15 -16.88 12.96 4.08
CA ALA A 15 -16.81 12.67 5.51
C ALA A 15 -15.37 12.73 6.03
N ILE A 16 -14.41 12.22 5.26
CA ILE A 16 -12.97 12.25 5.57
C ILE A 16 -12.48 13.72 5.64
N LYS A 17 -12.83 14.53 4.64
CA LYS A 17 -12.51 15.97 4.65
C LYS A 17 -13.14 16.69 5.83
N ALA A 18 -14.41 16.45 6.13
CA ALA A 18 -15.11 17.05 7.27
C ALA A 18 -14.44 16.68 8.62
N ALA A 19 -13.82 15.50 8.72
CA ALA A 19 -13.03 15.08 9.88
C ALA A 19 -11.62 15.73 9.93
N GLY A 20 -11.26 16.54 8.94
CA GLY A 20 -10.01 17.31 8.90
C GLY A 20 -8.80 16.54 8.39
N PHE A 21 -9.01 15.53 7.54
CA PHE A 21 -7.93 14.82 6.87
C PHE A 21 -7.67 15.37 5.47
N ASP A 22 -6.41 15.31 5.06
CA ASP A 22 -5.93 15.77 3.77
C ASP A 22 -5.66 14.62 2.80
N ALA A 23 -5.47 13.42 3.33
CA ALA A 23 -5.12 12.23 2.56
C ALA A 23 -5.67 10.96 3.20
N VAL A 24 -5.75 9.92 2.37
CA VAL A 24 -6.05 8.55 2.79
C VAL A 24 -4.87 7.64 2.49
N ILE A 25 -4.67 6.63 3.34
CA ILE A 25 -3.77 5.51 3.09
C ILE A 25 -4.65 4.30 2.78
N ARG A 26 -4.49 3.74 1.59
CA ARG A 26 -5.35 2.66 1.12
C ARG A 26 -4.53 1.48 0.62
N TYR A 27 -5.10 0.30 0.75
CA TYR A 27 -4.44 -0.95 0.39
C TYR A 27 -4.43 -1.17 -1.12
N VAL A 28 -3.28 -1.56 -1.66
CA VAL A 28 -3.18 -2.05 -3.05
C VAL A 28 -3.98 -3.34 -3.16
N PRO A 29 -4.96 -3.44 -4.09
CA PRO A 29 -5.75 -4.65 -4.25
C PRO A 29 -4.91 -5.81 -4.80
N TYR A 30 -5.22 -7.02 -4.37
CA TYR A 30 -4.63 -8.26 -4.89
C TYR A 30 -5.65 -9.40 -4.84
N PRO A 31 -5.49 -10.46 -5.64
CA PRO A 31 -6.40 -11.61 -5.60
C PRO A 31 -6.46 -12.25 -4.20
N GLY A 32 -7.63 -12.26 -3.60
CA GLY A 32 -7.83 -12.81 -2.26
C GLY A 32 -7.69 -11.80 -1.10
N ASP A 33 -7.63 -10.50 -1.39
CA ASP A 33 -7.55 -9.43 -0.39
C ASP A 33 -8.81 -9.26 0.49
N GLY A 34 -9.85 -10.05 0.20
CA GLY A 34 -11.12 -10.01 0.92
C GLY A 34 -11.90 -8.70 0.75
N GLY A 35 -11.52 -7.86 -0.23
CA GLY A 35 -12.18 -6.60 -0.53
C GLY A 35 -11.65 -5.41 0.28
N LYS A 36 -10.48 -5.52 0.94
CA LYS A 36 -9.86 -4.36 1.61
C LYS A 36 -9.18 -3.40 0.63
N GLY A 37 -8.85 -3.87 -0.56
CA GLY A 37 -8.16 -3.08 -1.57
C GLY A 37 -8.94 -1.86 -2.06
N LEU A 38 -8.20 -0.84 -2.46
CA LEU A 38 -8.73 0.39 -3.05
C LEU A 38 -9.50 0.10 -4.34
N THR A 39 -10.67 0.75 -4.51
CA THR A 39 -11.50 0.62 -5.72
C THR A 39 -11.44 1.86 -6.60
N ARG A 40 -11.89 1.73 -7.86
CA ARG A 40 -11.99 2.89 -8.77
C ARG A 40 -12.98 3.93 -8.24
N GLU A 41 -14.08 3.50 -7.69
CA GLU A 41 -15.11 4.38 -7.13
C GLU A 41 -14.55 5.21 -5.98
N GLU A 42 -13.72 4.62 -5.11
CA GLU A 42 -13.03 5.36 -4.06
C GLU A 42 -12.04 6.38 -4.63
N ILE A 43 -11.28 6.00 -5.66
CA ILE A 43 -10.32 6.92 -6.31
C ILE A 43 -11.05 8.14 -6.89
N GLU A 44 -12.17 7.92 -7.57
CA GLU A 44 -12.98 9.00 -8.15
C GLU A 44 -13.54 9.93 -7.06
N ASP A 45 -14.08 9.35 -5.98
CA ASP A 45 -14.61 10.10 -4.84
C ASP A 45 -13.52 10.93 -4.12
N TYR A 46 -12.37 10.31 -3.87
CA TYR A 46 -11.25 11.00 -3.20
C TYR A 46 -10.66 12.11 -4.06
N ARG A 47 -10.54 11.91 -5.36
CA ARG A 47 -10.14 12.97 -6.29
C ARG A 47 -11.14 14.11 -6.35
N ALA A 48 -12.43 13.80 -6.41
CA ALA A 48 -13.51 14.80 -6.42
C ALA A 48 -13.56 15.63 -5.13
N THR A 49 -13.07 15.09 -4.02
CA THR A 49 -13.01 15.76 -2.72
C THR A 49 -11.62 16.31 -2.39
N ASP A 50 -10.68 16.32 -3.34
CA ASP A 50 -9.32 16.83 -3.17
C ASP A 50 -8.58 16.14 -1.99
N LEU A 51 -8.68 14.81 -1.90
CA LEU A 51 -7.93 13.99 -0.98
C LEU A 51 -6.71 13.38 -1.68
N GLY A 52 -5.54 13.47 -1.06
CA GLY A 52 -4.37 12.70 -1.46
C GLY A 52 -4.58 11.20 -1.21
N ILE A 53 -3.95 10.35 -2.03
CA ILE A 53 -4.00 8.89 -1.88
C ILE A 53 -2.56 8.38 -1.76
N ALA A 54 -2.25 7.73 -0.65
CA ALA A 54 -1.04 6.94 -0.48
C ALA A 54 -1.41 5.44 -0.51
N LEU A 55 -0.50 4.62 -1.03
CA LEU A 55 -0.74 3.19 -1.19
C LEU A 55 0.13 2.38 -0.24
N VAL A 56 -0.50 1.41 0.43
CA VAL A 56 0.18 0.40 1.24
C VAL A 56 -0.14 -0.99 0.70
N PHE A 57 0.83 -1.87 0.68
CA PHE A 57 0.63 -3.28 0.40
C PHE A 57 0.83 -4.11 1.66
N GLU A 58 -0.13 -4.97 1.91
CA GLU A 58 -0.12 -5.93 3.00
C GLU A 58 -0.98 -7.13 2.62
N SER A 59 -0.36 -8.31 2.54
CA SER A 59 -1.09 -9.57 2.36
C SER A 59 -1.32 -10.27 3.69
N THR A 60 -0.26 -10.43 4.48
CA THR A 60 -0.31 -10.93 5.86
C THR A 60 0.64 -10.13 6.73
N ALA A 61 0.38 -10.06 8.03
CA ALA A 61 1.18 -9.28 8.99
C ALA A 61 2.70 -9.60 8.93
N ALA A 62 3.06 -10.88 8.80
CA ALA A 62 4.45 -11.34 8.80
C ALA A 62 5.03 -11.55 7.39
N ARG A 63 4.38 -11.02 6.34
CA ARG A 63 4.80 -11.26 4.94
C ARG A 63 6.25 -10.88 4.65
N ALA A 64 6.76 -9.86 5.30
CA ALA A 64 8.14 -9.41 5.12
C ALA A 64 9.19 -10.46 5.54
N LEU A 65 8.81 -11.50 6.30
CA LEU A 65 9.69 -12.62 6.62
C LEU A 65 9.93 -13.57 5.44
N ASP A 66 9.17 -13.45 4.36
CA ASP A 66 9.35 -14.24 3.14
C ASP A 66 10.54 -13.78 2.27
N ASN A 67 11.34 -12.87 2.80
CA ASN A 67 12.62 -12.50 2.22
C ASN A 67 12.52 -11.89 0.80
N TRP A 68 13.62 -11.95 0.06
CA TRP A 68 13.79 -11.42 -1.30
C TRP A 68 12.69 -11.87 -2.28
N LEU A 69 12.37 -13.18 -2.32
CA LEU A 69 11.36 -13.68 -3.24
C LEU A 69 9.96 -13.17 -2.92
N GLY A 70 9.64 -13.04 -1.64
CA GLY A 70 8.40 -12.42 -1.20
C GLY A 70 8.27 -10.98 -1.71
N GLY A 71 9.33 -10.20 -1.54
CA GLY A 71 9.39 -8.82 -2.00
C GLY A 71 9.22 -8.67 -3.51
N ILE A 72 9.87 -9.52 -4.31
CA ILE A 72 9.71 -9.54 -5.77
C ILE A 72 8.27 -9.87 -6.17
N GLN A 73 7.68 -10.90 -5.55
CA GLN A 73 6.32 -11.33 -5.88
C GLN A 73 5.29 -10.24 -5.59
N ASP A 74 5.40 -9.63 -4.42
CA ASP A 74 4.47 -8.61 -3.97
C ASP A 74 4.61 -7.32 -4.78
N ALA A 75 5.83 -6.92 -5.10
CA ALA A 75 6.07 -5.75 -5.94
C ALA A 75 5.51 -5.92 -7.36
N LYS A 76 5.64 -7.09 -7.97
CA LYS A 76 5.03 -7.39 -9.28
C LYS A 76 3.50 -7.36 -9.22
N GLN A 77 2.92 -7.86 -8.13
CA GLN A 77 1.48 -7.75 -7.90
C GLN A 77 1.05 -6.28 -7.78
N CYS A 78 1.81 -5.49 -7.01
CA CYS A 78 1.56 -4.06 -6.87
C CYS A 78 1.63 -3.33 -8.21
N GLU A 79 2.66 -3.57 -9.01
CA GLU A 79 2.81 -2.97 -10.35
C GLU A 79 1.57 -3.21 -11.22
N THR A 80 1.12 -4.46 -11.27
CA THR A 80 -0.07 -4.85 -12.02
C THR A 80 -1.33 -4.14 -11.52
N SER A 81 -1.54 -4.14 -10.21
CA SER A 81 -2.75 -3.57 -9.60
C SER A 81 -2.79 -2.04 -9.71
N VAL A 82 -1.66 -1.38 -9.48
CA VAL A 82 -1.54 0.08 -9.55
C VAL A 82 -1.77 0.58 -10.97
N ALA A 83 -1.20 -0.10 -11.97
CA ALA A 83 -1.45 0.19 -13.38
C ALA A 83 -2.93 -0.02 -13.76
N ALA A 84 -3.56 -1.10 -13.29
CA ALA A 84 -4.98 -1.38 -13.53
C ALA A 84 -5.90 -0.32 -12.92
N LEU A 85 -5.50 0.31 -11.81
CA LEU A 85 -6.23 1.41 -11.16
C LEU A 85 -5.98 2.77 -11.85
N GLY A 86 -5.03 2.86 -12.77
CA GLY A 86 -4.72 4.07 -13.52
C GLY A 86 -3.84 5.06 -12.75
N PHE A 87 -3.05 4.60 -11.80
CA PHE A 87 -2.01 5.41 -11.17
C PHE A 87 -0.75 5.49 -12.05
N PRO A 88 0.05 6.56 -11.90
CA PRO A 88 1.35 6.66 -12.58
C PRO A 88 2.33 5.59 -12.06
N ASP A 89 3.27 5.23 -12.91
CA ASP A 89 4.26 4.18 -12.66
C ASP A 89 5.40 4.59 -11.72
N ASP A 90 5.45 5.86 -11.32
CA ASP A 90 6.41 6.41 -10.36
C ASP A 90 5.86 6.57 -8.94
N LEU A 91 4.59 6.20 -8.70
CA LEU A 91 3.96 6.34 -7.39
C LEU A 91 4.66 5.43 -6.35
N PRO A 92 5.05 5.97 -5.18
CA PRO A 92 5.58 5.15 -4.09
C PRO A 92 4.54 4.20 -3.51
N ILE A 93 5.00 3.01 -3.12
CA ILE A 93 4.20 1.99 -2.43
C ILE A 93 4.89 1.65 -1.11
N TYR A 94 4.14 1.69 -0.02
CA TYR A 94 4.61 1.30 1.30
C TYR A 94 4.29 -0.18 1.52
N PHE A 95 5.28 -0.95 1.98
CA PHE A 95 5.12 -2.38 2.29
C PHE A 95 5.01 -2.54 3.80
N ALA A 96 3.88 -3.05 4.27
CA ALA A 96 3.61 -3.15 5.69
C ALA A 96 4.45 -4.24 6.37
N VAL A 97 5.00 -3.90 7.54
CA VAL A 97 5.58 -4.81 8.51
C VAL A 97 4.71 -4.70 9.76
N ASP A 98 3.67 -5.53 9.83
CA ASP A 98 2.60 -5.41 10.83
C ASP A 98 2.67 -6.52 11.89
N PHE A 99 3.85 -6.68 12.48
CA PHE A 99 4.09 -7.61 13.59
C PHE A 99 5.17 -7.05 14.52
N ASP A 100 5.29 -7.61 15.72
CA ASP A 100 6.32 -7.23 16.70
C ASP A 100 7.71 -7.75 16.27
N ALA A 101 8.29 -7.05 15.27
CA ALA A 101 9.57 -7.43 14.67
C ALA A 101 10.71 -7.33 15.69
N GLN A 102 11.49 -8.41 15.80
CA GLN A 102 12.67 -8.48 16.64
C GLN A 102 13.93 -8.24 15.80
N GLU A 103 15.05 -7.96 16.45
CA GLU A 103 16.33 -7.72 15.76
C GLU A 103 16.72 -8.88 14.82
N SER A 104 16.39 -10.12 15.18
CA SER A 104 16.60 -11.32 14.35
C SER A 104 15.82 -11.31 13.03
N ASP A 105 14.76 -10.51 12.92
CA ASP A 105 13.88 -10.45 11.74
C ASP A 105 14.36 -9.41 10.71
N PHE A 106 15.18 -8.44 11.15
CA PHE A 106 15.57 -7.30 10.31
C PHE A 106 16.26 -7.73 9.02
N GLY A 107 17.08 -8.78 9.06
CA GLY A 107 17.72 -9.30 7.85
C GLY A 107 16.73 -9.80 6.80
N ALA A 108 15.65 -10.47 7.23
CA ALA A 108 14.59 -10.93 6.33
C ALA A 108 13.76 -9.75 5.78
N ILE A 109 13.44 -8.79 6.64
CA ILE A 109 12.70 -7.57 6.27
C ILE A 109 13.50 -6.76 5.24
N ASP A 110 14.78 -6.53 5.48
CA ASP A 110 15.66 -5.82 4.55
C ASP A 110 15.70 -6.50 3.19
N MET A 111 15.85 -7.83 3.17
CA MET A 111 15.86 -8.60 1.92
C MET A 111 14.52 -8.52 1.20
N TYR A 112 13.40 -8.52 1.92
CA TYR A 112 12.08 -8.34 1.34
C TYR A 112 11.95 -6.97 0.66
N LEU A 113 12.34 -5.89 1.36
CA LEU A 113 12.29 -4.53 0.80
C LEU A 113 13.24 -4.36 -0.39
N LEU A 114 14.42 -4.95 -0.33
CA LEU A 114 15.36 -4.99 -1.47
C LEU A 114 14.79 -5.75 -2.66
N GLY A 115 14.07 -6.85 -2.43
CA GLY A 115 13.35 -7.59 -3.47
C GLY A 115 12.27 -6.74 -4.13
N ALA A 116 11.49 -6.00 -3.34
CA ALA A 116 10.53 -5.05 -3.86
C ALA A 116 11.19 -3.93 -4.67
N ALA A 117 12.30 -3.39 -4.16
CA ALA A 117 13.07 -2.34 -4.84
C ALA A 117 13.71 -2.80 -6.15
N ALA A 118 14.04 -4.09 -6.28
CA ALA A 118 14.54 -4.65 -7.53
C ALA A 118 13.51 -4.63 -8.66
N VAL A 119 12.21 -4.63 -8.32
CA VAL A 119 11.11 -4.53 -9.28
C VAL A 119 10.70 -3.08 -9.51
N LEU A 120 10.44 -2.34 -8.43
CA LEU A 120 9.85 -1.00 -8.51
C LEU A 120 10.87 0.13 -8.63
N GLY A 121 12.11 -0.11 -8.24
CA GLY A 121 13.12 0.91 -7.99
C GLY A 121 13.11 1.39 -6.54
N SER A 122 14.29 1.69 -5.99
CA SER A 122 14.46 2.05 -4.57
C SER A 122 13.71 3.31 -4.16
N GLY A 123 13.52 4.26 -5.08
CA GLY A 123 12.79 5.51 -4.80
C GLY A 123 11.27 5.32 -4.67
N ARG A 124 10.74 4.13 -4.95
CA ARG A 124 9.32 3.82 -4.89
C ARG A 124 8.92 2.88 -3.76
N VAL A 125 9.87 2.42 -2.97
CA VAL A 125 9.63 1.49 -1.86
C VAL A 125 9.73 2.20 -0.54
N GLY A 126 8.64 2.16 0.23
CA GLY A 126 8.56 2.61 1.62
C GLY A 126 8.25 1.46 2.57
N VAL A 127 8.33 1.69 3.87
CA VAL A 127 7.97 0.77 4.93
C VAL A 127 7.22 1.51 6.05
#